data_538cab8455db3541f0210cc0d8b02d54
#
_entry.id   538cab8455db3541f0210cc0d8b02d54
#
_cell.length_a   1.000
_cell.length_b   1.000
_cell.length_c   1.000
_cell.angle_alpha   90.00
_cell.angle_beta   90.00
_cell.angle_gamma   90.00
#
_symmetry.space_group_name_H-M   'P 1'
#
loop_
_entity.id
_entity.type
_entity.pdbx_description
1 polymer ?
#
loop_
_entity_poly.entity_id
_entity_poly.type
_entity_poly.pdbx_seq_one_letter_code
_entity_poly.pdbx_strand_id
1 'polypeptide(L)'
;WIRTGMYKKGECLRMRKKIALMLLFVFVLTGCGEENSGSVASQTPAATRIPIETFTVYSVDTDKLSLIPVQVRKKANEVCKAKQIVTLVCDNLAVKVKVQSVEEKKDTVIVSFAPDSEPVKDCSEQMEQMILECFANSLLDNVDDCSKVVFRKGGKAYKSENMELGLNEVYASE
;
A
#
# COMPACT_ATOMS: atom_id res chain seq x y z
N TRP A 1 -9.00 -21.38 -32.91
CA TRP A 1 -7.69 -20.82 -32.58
C TRP A 1 -7.77 -20.12 -31.23
N ILE A 2 -7.34 -20.87 -30.22
CA ILE A 2 -7.30 -20.43 -28.82
C ILE A 2 -5.96 -19.70 -28.62
N ARG A 3 -5.97 -18.45 -28.19
CA ARG A 3 -4.77 -17.73 -27.73
C ARG A 3 -4.89 -17.43 -26.25
N THR A 4 -4.26 -18.26 -25.48
CA THR A 4 -4.00 -18.13 -24.04
C THR A 4 -3.17 -16.86 -23.78
N GLY A 5 -3.77 -15.86 -23.16
CA GLY A 5 -3.06 -14.67 -22.67
C GLY A 5 -2.46 -14.93 -21.29
N MET A 6 -1.14 -15.05 -21.22
CA MET A 6 -0.39 -15.16 -19.98
C MET A 6 -0.50 -13.86 -19.17
N TYR A 7 -1.06 -13.95 -17.99
CA TYR A 7 -0.97 -12.90 -16.96
C TYR A 7 0.48 -12.74 -16.49
N LYS A 8 1.08 -11.61 -16.78
CA LYS A 8 2.37 -11.21 -16.19
C LYS A 8 2.17 -10.82 -14.72
N LYS A 9 2.43 -11.78 -13.85
CA LYS A 9 2.65 -11.60 -12.43
C LYS A 9 4.07 -11.03 -12.25
N GLY A 10 4.20 -9.77 -11.85
CA GLY A 10 5.51 -9.31 -11.43
C GLY A 10 5.91 -7.90 -11.85
N GLU A 11 5.56 -6.91 -11.06
CA GLU A 11 6.30 -5.63 -11.05
C GLU A 11 6.60 -5.07 -9.65
N CYS A 12 6.18 -5.70 -8.59
CA CYS A 12 6.66 -5.36 -7.24
C CYS A 12 8.01 -6.03 -6.87
N LEU A 13 8.68 -6.74 -7.81
CA LEU A 13 9.88 -7.56 -7.55
C LEU A 13 11.15 -7.10 -8.27
N ARG A 14 11.28 -5.84 -8.63
CA ARG A 14 12.42 -5.40 -9.44
C ARG A 14 13.39 -4.44 -8.75
N MET A 15 13.73 -4.70 -7.49
CA MET A 15 14.89 -3.99 -6.90
C MET A 15 15.66 -4.80 -5.84
N ARG A 16 16.05 -6.04 -6.17
CA ARG A 16 17.07 -6.77 -5.38
C ARG A 16 17.87 -7.74 -6.23
N LYS A 17 18.62 -7.24 -7.22
CA LYS A 17 19.72 -8.00 -7.83
C LYS A 17 20.78 -7.05 -8.36
N LYS A 18 21.67 -6.59 -7.51
CA LYS A 18 23.03 -6.13 -7.82
C LYS A 18 23.69 -5.79 -6.49
N ILE A 19 24.32 -6.74 -5.84
CA ILE A 19 25.54 -6.64 -5.03
C ILE A 19 25.79 -8.08 -4.55
N ALA A 20 26.52 -8.83 -5.34
CA ALA A 20 27.22 -10.02 -4.93
C ALA A 20 28.40 -10.19 -5.89
N LEU A 21 29.48 -9.53 -5.59
CA LEU A 21 30.82 -9.99 -5.96
C LEU A 21 31.87 -9.14 -5.22
N MET A 22 32.82 -9.80 -4.62
CA MET A 22 34.09 -9.37 -3.98
C MET A 22 34.01 -9.26 -2.44
N LEU A 23 34.56 -10.20 -1.78
CA LEU A 23 35.94 -10.22 -1.32
C LEU A 23 36.22 -11.48 -0.47
N LEU A 24 36.93 -12.39 -1.08
CA LEU A 24 37.61 -13.49 -0.42
C LEU A 24 38.86 -12.90 0.22
N PHE A 25 38.95 -12.80 1.52
CA PHE A 25 40.18 -12.55 2.24
C PHE A 25 40.37 -13.65 3.30
N VAL A 26 41.29 -14.51 2.97
CA VAL A 26 41.87 -15.54 3.86
C VAL A 26 42.73 -14.85 4.89
N PHE A 27 42.41 -15.01 6.16
CA PHE A 27 43.41 -14.85 7.25
C PHE A 27 43.42 -16.09 8.10
N VAL A 28 44.47 -16.89 7.86
CA VAL A 28 44.93 -17.91 8.78
C VAL A 28 45.83 -17.23 9.83
N LEU A 29 45.44 -17.26 11.07
CA LEU A 29 46.37 -17.10 12.19
C LEU A 29 45.99 -18.07 13.29
N THR A 30 46.85 -19.02 13.47
CA THR A 30 46.98 -19.94 14.60
C THR A 30 47.22 -19.18 15.90
N GLY A 31 46.47 -19.55 16.93
CA GLY A 31 46.70 -19.12 18.30
C GLY A 31 46.12 -20.13 19.27
N CYS A 32 46.95 -21.01 19.80
CA CYS A 32 46.67 -21.86 20.97
C CYS A 32 46.50 -21.01 22.23
N GLY A 33 45.59 -21.39 23.12
CA GLY A 33 45.55 -20.87 24.50
C GLY A 33 44.24 -21.10 25.23
N GLU A 34 44.27 -22.10 26.10
CA GLU A 34 43.56 -22.23 27.40
C GLU A 34 42.04 -22.40 27.50
N GLU A 35 41.72 -23.52 28.11
CA GLU A 35 40.43 -23.92 28.66
C GLU A 35 39.83 -22.86 29.58
N ASN A 36 38.62 -22.46 29.31
CA ASN A 36 37.73 -22.02 30.38
C ASN A 36 36.28 -22.35 30.01
N SER A 37 35.64 -23.12 30.89
CA SER A 37 34.22 -23.50 30.81
C SER A 37 33.33 -22.28 30.83
N GLY A 38 32.87 -21.86 29.63
CA GLY A 38 31.92 -20.77 29.45
C GLY A 38 30.70 -21.28 28.70
N SER A 39 29.60 -21.33 29.39
CA SER A 39 28.22 -21.52 28.96
C SER A 39 28.02 -21.12 27.49
N VAL A 40 27.65 -22.10 26.64
CA VAL A 40 27.17 -21.84 25.27
C VAL A 40 25.80 -21.14 25.39
N ALA A 41 25.84 -19.82 25.38
CA ALA A 41 24.65 -19.03 25.16
C ALA A 41 24.19 -19.30 23.73
N SER A 42 23.18 -20.15 23.58
CA SER A 42 22.44 -20.34 22.33
C SER A 42 21.87 -18.98 21.93
N GLN A 43 22.54 -18.33 20.97
CA GLN A 43 21.99 -17.12 20.34
C GLN A 43 20.80 -17.55 19.49
N THR A 44 19.63 -17.60 20.10
CA THR A 44 18.37 -17.62 19.36
C THR A 44 18.36 -16.41 18.43
N PRO A 45 18.23 -16.58 17.11
CA PRO A 45 18.13 -15.42 16.20
C PRO A 45 17.00 -14.53 16.68
N ALA A 46 17.33 -13.27 16.97
CA ALA A 46 16.33 -12.28 17.36
C ALA A 46 15.28 -12.20 16.25
N ALA A 47 14.11 -12.73 16.49
CA ALA A 47 12.99 -12.60 15.58
C ALA A 47 12.72 -11.10 15.39
N THR A 48 12.99 -10.59 14.18
CA THR A 48 12.71 -9.21 13.81
C THR A 48 11.21 -8.98 14.01
N ARG A 49 10.85 -8.33 15.11
CA ARG A 49 9.45 -8.00 15.40
C ARG A 49 9.05 -6.88 14.45
N ILE A 50 8.14 -7.18 13.52
CA ILE A 50 7.53 -6.16 12.69
C ILE A 50 6.79 -5.18 13.62
N PRO A 51 7.08 -3.88 13.55
CA PRO A 51 6.46 -2.90 14.42
C PRO A 51 4.95 -2.84 14.17
N ILE A 52 4.18 -2.60 15.23
CA ILE A 52 2.76 -2.29 15.12
C ILE A 52 2.66 -0.77 15.03
N GLU A 53 2.08 -0.29 13.94
CA GLU A 53 1.82 1.13 13.71
C GLU A 53 0.33 1.44 13.89
N THR A 54 0.04 2.70 14.15
CA THR A 54 -1.32 3.25 14.17
C THR A 54 -1.51 4.08 12.92
N PHE A 55 -2.50 3.74 12.12
CA PHE A 55 -2.87 4.43 10.90
C PHE A 55 -4.16 5.23 11.14
N THR A 56 -4.20 6.46 10.65
CA THR A 56 -5.43 7.26 10.61
C THR A 56 -6.07 7.08 9.24
N VAL A 57 -7.13 6.30 9.15
CA VAL A 57 -7.89 6.16 7.91
C VAL A 57 -9.24 6.87 8.04
N TYR A 58 -9.77 7.33 6.92
CA TYR A 58 -11.05 8.02 6.89
C TYR A 58 -12.17 7.08 6.45
N SER A 59 -13.33 7.27 7.04
CA SER A 59 -14.57 6.58 6.71
C SER A 59 -15.71 7.59 6.56
N VAL A 60 -16.87 7.15 6.07
CA VAL A 60 -18.06 7.98 5.93
C VAL A 60 -19.04 7.69 7.06
N ASP A 61 -19.41 8.72 7.81
CA ASP A 61 -20.60 8.71 8.66
C ASP A 61 -21.83 8.92 7.76
N THR A 62 -22.56 7.85 7.49
CA THR A 62 -23.70 7.88 6.57
C THR A 62 -24.90 8.65 7.12
N ASP A 63 -24.99 8.80 8.45
CA ASP A 63 -26.09 9.53 9.08
C ASP A 63 -25.89 11.05 9.00
N LYS A 64 -24.63 11.47 9.13
CA LYS A 64 -24.25 12.89 9.09
C LYS A 64 -23.73 13.35 7.74
N LEU A 65 -23.50 12.42 6.81
CA LEU A 65 -22.87 12.68 5.51
C LEU A 65 -21.57 13.47 5.68
N SER A 66 -20.66 12.93 6.48
CA SER A 66 -19.36 13.55 6.79
C SER A 66 -18.24 12.52 6.91
N LEU A 67 -17.01 12.94 6.65
CA LEU A 67 -15.83 12.13 6.88
C LEU A 67 -15.52 12.05 8.38
N ILE A 68 -15.17 10.86 8.83
CA ILE A 68 -14.71 10.62 10.21
C ILE A 68 -13.35 9.90 10.19
N PRO A 69 -12.36 10.34 11.00
CA PRO A 69 -11.10 9.64 11.15
C PRO A 69 -11.28 8.38 12.02
N VAL A 70 -10.69 7.27 11.59
CA VAL A 70 -10.67 5.99 12.30
C VAL A 70 -9.22 5.58 12.57
N GLN A 71 -8.89 5.30 13.84
CA GLN A 71 -7.56 4.83 14.23
C GLN A 71 -7.48 3.30 14.12
N VAL A 72 -6.58 2.79 13.27
CA VAL A 72 -6.39 1.36 13.05
C VAL A 72 -4.97 0.94 13.41
N ARG A 73 -4.83 -0.05 14.30
CA ARG A 73 -3.52 -0.62 14.69
C ARG A 73 -3.24 -1.88 13.90
N LYS A 74 -2.21 -1.88 13.10
CA LYS A 74 -1.77 -3.03 12.28
C LYS A 74 -0.25 -3.13 12.24
N LYS A 75 0.27 -4.30 11.88
CA LYS A 75 1.68 -4.45 11.55
C LYS A 75 1.99 -3.65 10.29
N ALA A 76 3.05 -2.85 10.33
CA ALA A 76 3.49 -2.07 9.18
C ALA A 76 3.84 -2.98 7.99
N ASN A 77 3.49 -2.54 6.80
CA ASN A 77 3.92 -3.16 5.56
C ASN A 77 4.84 -2.20 4.80
N GLU A 78 6.13 -2.27 5.10
CA GLU A 78 7.15 -1.40 4.49
C GLU A 78 7.31 -1.57 2.97
N VAL A 79 6.80 -2.68 2.41
CA VAL A 79 6.99 -2.97 0.97
C VAL A 79 5.89 -2.35 0.10
N CYS A 80 4.67 -2.22 0.63
CA CYS A 80 3.50 -1.72 -0.10
C CYS A 80 2.57 -0.95 0.85
N LYS A 81 3.04 0.17 1.39
CA LYS A 81 2.31 0.95 2.39
C LYS A 81 0.98 1.48 1.83
N ALA A 82 0.98 2.07 0.64
CA ALA A 82 -0.25 2.56 0.01
C ALA A 82 -1.30 1.45 -0.19
N LYS A 83 -0.90 0.24 -0.58
CA LYS A 83 -1.84 -0.89 -0.70
C LYS A 83 -2.42 -1.30 0.65
N GLN A 84 -1.64 -1.23 1.71
CA GLN A 84 -2.13 -1.49 3.07
C GLN A 84 -3.17 -0.46 3.48
N ILE A 85 -2.89 0.84 3.28
CA ILE A 85 -3.82 1.93 3.58
C ILE A 85 -5.12 1.77 2.80
N VAL A 86 -5.06 1.54 1.49
CA VAL A 86 -6.24 1.29 0.64
C VAL A 86 -7.08 0.13 1.18
N THR A 87 -6.44 -0.97 1.62
CA THR A 87 -7.16 -2.09 2.23
C THR A 87 -7.85 -1.69 3.52
N LEU A 88 -7.17 -0.91 4.39
CA LEU A 88 -7.76 -0.42 5.63
C LEU A 88 -8.95 0.51 5.39
N VAL A 89 -8.88 1.36 4.36
CA VAL A 89 -10.04 2.19 3.96
C VAL A 89 -11.20 1.31 3.53
N CYS A 90 -10.97 0.34 2.62
CA CYS A 90 -12.02 -0.59 2.18
C CYS A 90 -12.65 -1.37 3.35
N ASP A 91 -11.85 -1.78 4.34
CA ASP A 91 -12.33 -2.53 5.52
C ASP A 91 -13.17 -1.68 6.48
N ASN A 92 -13.02 -0.35 6.45
CA ASN A 92 -13.70 0.59 7.34
C ASN A 92 -14.84 1.38 6.68
N LEU A 93 -14.98 1.31 5.36
CA LEU A 93 -16.14 1.90 4.67
C LEU A 93 -17.39 1.05 4.90
N ALA A 94 -18.56 1.72 5.08
CA ALA A 94 -19.86 1.04 5.19
C ALA A 94 -20.31 0.39 3.86
N VAL A 95 -19.73 0.83 2.75
CA VAL A 95 -20.02 0.34 1.39
C VAL A 95 -18.90 -0.56 0.87
N LYS A 96 -19.23 -1.47 -0.03
CA LYS A 96 -18.25 -2.41 -0.60
C LYS A 96 -17.55 -1.80 -1.81
N VAL A 97 -16.34 -1.29 -1.61
CA VAL A 97 -15.49 -0.80 -2.67
C VAL A 97 -14.51 -1.89 -3.12
N LYS A 98 -14.44 -2.14 -4.43
CA LYS A 98 -13.47 -3.04 -5.03
C LYS A 98 -12.35 -2.25 -5.71
N VAL A 99 -11.16 -2.34 -5.17
CA VAL A 99 -9.95 -1.78 -5.78
C VAL A 99 -9.26 -2.83 -6.62
N GLN A 100 -9.01 -2.52 -7.89
CA GLN A 100 -8.36 -3.40 -8.86
C GLN A 100 -6.84 -3.36 -8.75
N SER A 101 -6.26 -2.16 -8.60
CA SER A 101 -4.83 -1.98 -8.43
C SER A 101 -4.50 -0.72 -7.64
N VAL A 102 -3.33 -0.75 -6.98
CA VAL A 102 -2.70 0.40 -6.34
C VAL A 102 -1.27 0.46 -6.84
N GLU A 103 -0.86 1.61 -7.38
CA GLU A 103 0.47 1.86 -7.92
C GLU A 103 1.09 3.07 -7.21
N GLU A 104 2.32 2.92 -6.73
CA GLU A 104 3.12 4.02 -6.18
C GLU A 104 4.12 4.49 -7.24
N LYS A 105 4.07 5.77 -7.63
CA LYS A 105 4.97 6.37 -8.62
C LYS A 105 5.54 7.68 -8.09
N LYS A 106 6.78 7.64 -7.61
CA LYS A 106 7.44 8.80 -6.97
C LYS A 106 6.57 9.33 -5.81
N ASP A 107 6.05 10.54 -5.98
CA ASP A 107 5.20 11.27 -5.04
C ASP A 107 3.69 11.04 -5.26
N THR A 108 3.32 10.14 -6.16
CA THR A 108 1.93 9.93 -6.58
C THR A 108 1.47 8.50 -6.30
N VAL A 109 0.34 8.35 -5.62
CA VAL A 109 -0.37 7.07 -5.51
C VAL A 109 -1.54 7.05 -6.48
N ILE A 110 -1.62 5.99 -7.28
CA ILE A 110 -2.68 5.77 -8.25
C ILE A 110 -3.56 4.62 -7.77
N VAL A 111 -4.83 4.89 -7.52
CA VAL A 111 -5.83 3.89 -7.12
C VAL A 111 -6.79 3.64 -8.29
N SER A 112 -6.86 2.39 -8.74
CA SER A 112 -7.79 1.99 -9.80
C SER A 112 -8.93 1.17 -9.23
N PHE A 113 -10.16 1.67 -9.34
CA PHE A 113 -11.36 0.98 -8.90
C PHE A 113 -11.88 0.00 -9.96
N ALA A 114 -12.58 -1.04 -9.52
CA ALA A 114 -13.28 -1.94 -10.42
C ALA A 114 -14.51 -1.23 -11.02
N PRO A 115 -14.81 -1.45 -12.32
CA PRO A 115 -15.90 -0.76 -13.00
C PRO A 115 -17.32 -1.08 -12.50
N ASP A 116 -17.47 -2.18 -11.79
CA ASP A 116 -18.72 -2.79 -11.36
C ASP A 116 -19.04 -2.57 -9.87
N SER A 117 -18.36 -1.65 -9.21
CA SER A 117 -18.57 -1.38 -7.78
C SER A 117 -18.53 0.11 -7.46
N GLU A 118 -19.00 0.49 -6.28
CA GLU A 118 -18.78 1.82 -5.74
C GLU A 118 -17.26 2.13 -5.67
N PRO A 119 -16.87 3.40 -5.79
CA PRO A 119 -17.70 4.58 -6.01
C PRO A 119 -18.12 4.80 -7.48
N VAL A 120 -17.67 3.95 -8.41
CA VAL A 120 -17.83 4.14 -9.86
C VAL A 120 -19.27 3.93 -10.34
N LYS A 121 -20.04 3.08 -9.65
CA LYS A 121 -21.38 2.66 -10.02
C LYS A 121 -22.29 2.59 -8.80
N ASP A 122 -23.57 2.85 -9.02
CA ASP A 122 -24.62 2.75 -8.01
C ASP A 122 -24.38 3.67 -6.78
N CYS A 123 -23.81 4.86 -7.02
CA CYS A 123 -23.41 5.80 -6.00
C CYS A 123 -23.97 7.21 -6.29
N SER A 124 -24.47 7.89 -5.26
CA SER A 124 -24.84 9.32 -5.40
C SER A 124 -23.57 10.16 -5.51
N GLU A 125 -23.68 11.33 -6.15
CA GLU A 125 -22.57 12.28 -6.31
C GLU A 125 -21.87 12.60 -4.99
N GLN A 126 -22.63 12.91 -3.94
CA GLN A 126 -22.09 13.23 -2.63
C GLN A 126 -21.36 12.03 -1.99
N MET A 127 -21.92 10.82 -2.08
CA MET A 127 -21.31 9.62 -1.54
C MET A 127 -20.04 9.26 -2.32
N GLU A 128 -20.06 9.38 -3.63
CA GLU A 128 -18.89 9.18 -4.50
C GLU A 128 -17.74 10.09 -4.07
N GLN A 129 -18.01 11.38 -3.94
CA GLN A 129 -17.02 12.36 -3.50
C GLN A 129 -16.43 11.97 -2.12
N MET A 130 -17.28 11.67 -1.14
CA MET A 130 -16.84 11.29 0.20
C MET A 130 -15.97 10.01 0.20
N ILE A 131 -16.34 9.01 -0.61
CA ILE A 131 -15.53 7.79 -0.73
C ILE A 131 -14.15 8.13 -1.32
N LEU A 132 -14.08 8.92 -2.38
CA LEU A 132 -12.81 9.34 -2.97
C LEU A 132 -11.95 10.13 -1.98
N GLU A 133 -12.56 11.04 -1.21
CA GLU A 133 -11.88 11.77 -0.14
C GLU A 133 -11.37 10.87 0.98
N CYS A 134 -12.10 9.80 1.36
CA CYS A 134 -11.60 8.82 2.32
C CYS A 134 -10.28 8.18 1.85
N PHE A 135 -10.20 7.77 0.59
CA PHE A 135 -8.97 7.21 0.03
C PHE A 135 -7.86 8.25 -0.06
N ALA A 136 -8.17 9.45 -0.56
CA ALA A 136 -7.18 10.51 -0.75
C ALA A 136 -6.56 10.93 0.58
N ASN A 137 -7.36 11.32 1.56
CA ASN A 137 -6.87 11.78 2.86
C ASN A 137 -6.13 10.66 3.61
N SER A 138 -6.63 9.42 3.55
CA SER A 138 -5.94 8.30 4.19
C SER A 138 -4.55 8.02 3.57
N LEU A 139 -4.41 8.19 2.26
CA LEU A 139 -3.13 8.00 1.58
C LEU A 139 -2.16 9.14 1.88
N LEU A 140 -2.60 10.39 1.80
CA LEU A 140 -1.79 11.57 2.11
C LEU A 140 -1.30 11.53 3.57
N ASP A 141 -2.15 11.19 4.53
CA ASP A 141 -1.81 11.17 5.96
C ASP A 141 -0.86 10.04 6.38
N ASN A 142 -0.77 8.94 5.61
CA ASN A 142 -0.07 7.74 6.07
C ASN A 142 1.08 7.27 5.17
N VAL A 143 1.19 7.75 3.94
CA VAL A 143 2.25 7.34 2.99
C VAL A 143 3.26 8.48 2.87
N ASP A 144 4.42 8.31 3.49
CA ASP A 144 5.43 9.37 3.72
C ASP A 144 5.85 10.15 2.46
N ASP A 145 5.97 9.48 1.32
CA ASP A 145 6.37 10.10 0.06
C ASP A 145 5.17 10.46 -0.85
N CYS A 146 3.93 10.30 -0.36
CA CYS A 146 2.74 10.57 -1.14
C CYS A 146 2.32 12.03 -0.98
N SER A 147 2.43 12.81 -2.04
CA SER A 147 1.89 14.18 -2.09
C SER A 147 0.77 14.35 -3.11
N LYS A 148 0.44 13.30 -3.87
CA LYS A 148 -0.61 13.35 -4.92
C LYS A 148 -1.36 12.04 -5.00
N VAL A 149 -2.67 12.13 -5.19
CA VAL A 149 -3.54 10.96 -5.40
C VAL A 149 -4.27 11.10 -6.74
N VAL A 150 -4.24 10.01 -7.51
CA VAL A 150 -4.89 9.89 -8.83
C VAL A 150 -5.86 8.71 -8.78
N PHE A 151 -7.08 8.92 -9.22
CA PHE A 151 -8.07 7.85 -9.34
C PHE A 151 -8.25 7.39 -10.78
N ARG A 152 -8.51 6.09 -10.94
CA ARG A 152 -8.77 5.44 -12.23
C ARG A 152 -9.91 4.44 -12.12
N LYS A 153 -10.49 4.10 -13.26
CA LYS A 153 -11.51 3.05 -13.43
C LYS A 153 -10.97 1.98 -14.37
N GLY A 154 -10.77 0.77 -13.87
CA GLY A 154 -10.27 -0.34 -14.71
C GLY A 154 -8.94 -0.03 -15.41
N GLY A 155 -8.06 0.76 -14.78
CA GLY A 155 -6.78 1.19 -15.34
C GLY A 155 -6.88 2.32 -16.38
N LYS A 156 -8.08 2.83 -16.67
CA LYS A 156 -8.35 3.96 -17.57
C LYS A 156 -8.66 5.22 -16.77
N ALA A 157 -8.90 6.34 -17.46
CA ALA A 157 -9.42 7.56 -16.86
C ALA A 157 -10.66 7.25 -15.99
N TYR A 158 -10.76 7.91 -14.83
CA TYR A 158 -11.89 7.71 -13.95
C TYR A 158 -13.16 8.34 -14.56
N LYS A 159 -14.20 7.54 -14.68
CA LYS A 159 -15.50 8.00 -15.18
C LYS A 159 -16.62 7.22 -14.52
N SER A 160 -17.46 7.92 -13.77
CA SER A 160 -18.68 7.43 -13.17
C SER A 160 -19.90 8.06 -13.90
N GLU A 161 -21.06 8.02 -13.26
CA GLU A 161 -22.25 8.76 -13.70
C GLU A 161 -22.20 10.23 -13.27
N ASN A 162 -21.45 10.55 -12.20
CA ASN A 162 -21.45 11.89 -11.59
C ASN A 162 -20.15 12.67 -11.85
N MET A 163 -19.03 11.97 -12.14
CA MET A 163 -17.71 12.57 -12.20
C MET A 163 -16.85 11.99 -13.33
N GLU A 164 -16.02 12.85 -13.92
CA GLU A 164 -15.01 12.44 -14.91
C GLU A 164 -13.67 13.13 -14.58
N LEU A 165 -12.60 12.32 -14.45
CA LEU A 165 -11.23 12.78 -14.22
C LEU A 165 -10.32 12.28 -15.34
N GLY A 166 -9.34 13.07 -15.72
CA GLY A 166 -8.34 12.68 -16.70
C GLY A 166 -7.47 11.51 -16.21
N LEU A 167 -6.83 10.78 -17.12
CA LEU A 167 -6.04 9.58 -16.80
C LEU A 167 -4.96 9.82 -15.75
N ASN A 168 -4.37 11.00 -15.71
CA ASN A 168 -3.32 11.39 -14.76
C ASN A 168 -3.71 12.66 -13.98
N GLU A 169 -4.98 12.99 -13.94
CA GLU A 169 -5.47 14.14 -13.19
C GLU A 169 -5.32 13.87 -11.69
N VAL A 170 -4.72 14.83 -11.01
CA VAL A 170 -4.54 14.76 -9.56
C VAL A 170 -5.86 15.15 -8.91
N TYR A 171 -6.42 14.22 -8.14
CA TYR A 171 -7.66 14.44 -7.40
C TYR A 171 -7.39 15.22 -6.10
N ALA A 172 -6.34 14.87 -5.38
CA ALA A 172 -5.94 15.53 -4.15
C ALA A 172 -4.42 15.68 -4.08
N SER A 173 -3.96 16.75 -3.46
CA SER A 173 -2.55 17.03 -3.21
C SER A 173 -2.38 17.76 -1.88
N GLU A 174 -1.23 17.51 -1.19
CA GLU A 174 -0.76 18.35 -0.09
C GLU A 174 -0.30 19.73 -0.56
#